data_99dfadf0613a6d24d19afe1aa099f4e3
#
_entry.id   99dfadf0613a6d24d19afe1aa099f4e3
#
_cell.length_a   1.000
_cell.length_b   1.000
_cell.length_c   1.000
_cell.angle_alpha   90.00
_cell.angle_beta   90.00
_cell.angle_gamma   90.00
#
_symmetry.space_group_name_H-M   'P 1'
#
loop_
_entity.id
_entity.type
_entity.pdbx_description
1 polymer ?
#
loop_
_entity_poly.entity_id
_entity_poly.type
_entity_poly.pdbx_seq_one_letter_code
_entity_poly.pdbx_strand_id
1 'polypeptide(L)' 'MTLAMARMCDRCGKLYEYYPKNNKPRYNALRPIRMDAVGNVIDIGLAMDLCPKCMDAFEKFMTDKEG' A
#
# COMPACT_ATOMS: atom_id res chain seq x y z
N MET A 1 -2.17 -25.36 3.73
CA MET A 1 -2.02 -24.78 3.81
C MET A 1 -1.52 -23.95 3.15
N THR A 2 -1.60 -23.11 2.88
CA THR A 2 -1.19 -22.40 2.14
C THR A 2 -0.60 -21.36 2.49
N LEU A 3 0.31 -21.18 2.67
CA LEU A 3 0.99 -20.25 3.09
C LEU A 3 1.30 -19.30 2.17
N ALA A 4 1.10 -19.33 1.04
CA ALA A 4 1.46 -18.37 0.10
C ALA A 4 0.74 -17.11 0.23
N MET A 5 0.00 -16.95 1.20
CA MET A 5 -0.77 -15.75 1.36
C MET A 5 -0.06 -14.68 2.16
N ALA A 6 1.18 -14.84 2.45
CA ALA A 6 1.91 -13.85 3.22
C ALA A 6 2.64 -12.87 2.31
N ARG A 7 2.69 -11.61 2.68
CA ARG A 7 3.43 -10.60 1.96
C ARG A 7 4.26 -9.80 2.96
N MET A 8 5.29 -9.16 2.49
CA MET A 8 6.14 -8.38 3.36
C MET A 8 5.80 -6.91 3.21
N CYS A 9 5.59 -6.23 4.32
CA CYS A 9 5.33 -4.81 4.31
C CYS A 9 6.62 -4.07 4.00
N ASP A 10 6.60 -3.21 3.00
CA ASP A 10 7.81 -2.49 2.62
C ASP A 10 8.12 -1.35 3.57
N ARG A 11 7.19 -0.97 4.41
CA ARG A 11 7.43 0.12 5.34
C ARG A 11 8.00 -0.38 6.66
N CYS A 12 7.44 -1.42 7.25
CA CYS A 12 7.91 -1.88 8.55
C CYS A 12 8.72 -3.16 8.47
N GLY A 13 8.74 -3.80 7.30
CA GLY A 13 9.55 -4.99 7.14
C GLY A 13 9.00 -6.26 7.71
N LYS A 14 7.77 -6.23 8.18
CA LYS A 14 7.19 -7.42 8.77
C LYS A 14 6.31 -8.14 7.78
N LEU A 15 6.25 -9.45 7.91
CA LEU A 15 5.34 -10.22 7.09
C LEU A 15 3.93 -10.06 7.60
N TYR A 16 2.98 -10.05 6.70
CA TYR A 16 1.58 -10.04 7.11
C TYR A 16 0.82 -10.96 6.17
N GLU A 17 -0.30 -11.49 6.64
CA GLU A 17 -1.08 -12.35 5.82
C GLU A 17 -2.12 -11.54 5.10
N TYR A 18 -2.53 -11.98 3.92
CA TYR A 18 -3.61 -11.34 3.23
C TYR A 18 -4.81 -11.39 4.18
N TYR A 19 -5.54 -10.34 4.26
CA TYR A 19 -6.71 -10.31 5.13
C TYR A 19 -7.96 -10.35 4.28
N PRO A 20 -9.01 -11.00 4.77
CA PRO A 20 -10.20 -11.16 3.96
C PRO A 20 -11.07 -9.90 3.98
N LYS A 21 -11.68 -9.62 2.88
CA LYS A 21 -12.66 -8.58 2.82
C LYS A 21 -13.65 -9.01 1.75
N ASN A 22 -14.91 -9.14 2.12
CA ASN A 22 -15.94 -9.64 1.22
C ASN A 22 -15.58 -11.03 0.72
N ASN A 23 -15.04 -11.85 1.63
CA ASN A 23 -14.67 -13.23 1.33
C ASN A 23 -13.58 -13.34 0.27
N LYS A 24 -12.78 -12.33 0.10
CA LYS A 24 -11.66 -12.38 -0.83
C LYS A 24 -10.41 -11.91 -0.13
N PRO A 25 -9.27 -12.52 -0.42
CA PRO A 25 -8.04 -12.07 0.19
C PRO A 25 -7.67 -10.69 -0.34
N ARG A 26 -7.13 -9.86 0.52
CA ARG A 26 -6.78 -8.50 0.16
C ARG A 26 -5.38 -8.18 0.64
N TYR A 27 -4.73 -7.29 -0.05
CA TYR A 27 -3.48 -6.72 0.42
C TYR A 27 -3.48 -5.26 -0.01
N ASN A 28 -2.60 -4.48 0.58
CA ASN A 28 -2.54 -3.06 0.30
C ASN A 28 -1.31 -2.75 -0.54
N ALA A 29 -1.45 -1.87 -1.48
CA ALA A 29 -0.31 -1.49 -2.31
C ALA A 29 -0.41 -0.02 -2.67
N LEU A 30 0.74 0.64 -2.71
CA LEU A 30 0.82 2.02 -3.15
C LEU A 30 1.81 2.11 -4.27
N ARG A 31 1.51 2.89 -5.28
CA ARG A 31 2.43 3.11 -6.38
C ARG A 31 2.51 4.61 -6.64
N PRO A 32 3.65 5.23 -6.40
CA PRO A 32 3.76 6.66 -6.66
C PRO A 32 3.78 6.92 -8.15
N ILE A 33 3.07 7.94 -8.58
CA ILE A 33 3.00 8.32 -9.97
C ILE A 33 3.24 9.81 -10.04
N ARG A 34 4.14 10.24 -10.90
CA ARG A 34 4.38 11.66 -11.09
C ARG A 34 3.82 12.06 -12.43
N MET A 35 3.24 13.22 -12.49
CA MET A 35 2.57 13.68 -13.70
C MET A 35 3.07 15.06 -14.06
N ASP A 36 2.99 15.41 -15.34
CA ASP A 36 3.38 16.74 -15.76
C ASP A 36 2.20 17.70 -15.60
N ALA A 37 2.37 18.92 -15.97
CA ALA A 37 1.35 19.93 -15.75
C ALA A 37 0.11 19.72 -16.60
N VAL A 38 0.23 18.93 -17.63
CA VAL A 38 -0.90 18.71 -18.51
C VAL A 38 -1.67 17.46 -18.13
N GLY A 39 -1.14 16.66 -17.25
CA GLY A 39 -1.85 15.46 -16.83
C GLY A 39 -1.31 14.18 -17.42
N ASN A 40 -0.16 14.20 -18.05
CA ASN A 40 0.42 12.98 -18.58
C ASN A 40 1.35 12.35 -17.55
N VAL A 41 1.33 11.04 -17.46
CA VAL A 41 2.21 10.33 -16.53
C VAL A 41 3.62 10.38 -17.05
N ILE A 42 4.54 10.91 -16.25
CA ILE A 42 5.94 10.99 -16.65
C ILE A 42 6.81 10.03 -15.88
N ASP A 43 6.34 9.48 -14.79
CA ASP A 43 7.16 8.56 -14.02
C ASP A 43 6.25 7.69 -13.15
N ILE A 44 6.51 6.39 -13.13
CA ILE A 44 5.75 5.47 -12.31
C ILE A 44 6.73 4.74 -11.44
N GLY A 45 6.56 4.87 -10.13
CA GLY A 45 7.42 4.18 -9.19
C GLY A 45 6.99 2.76 -8.98
N LEU A 46 7.76 2.03 -8.20
CA LEU A 46 7.45 0.66 -7.91
C LEU A 46 6.34 0.58 -6.88
N ALA A 47 5.51 -0.42 -7.01
CA ALA A 47 4.47 -0.62 -6.03
C ALA A 47 5.06 -1.07 -4.71
N MET A 48 4.53 -0.57 -3.62
CA MET A 48 4.98 -0.94 -2.29
C MET A 48 3.85 -1.63 -1.58
N ASP A 49 4.16 -2.74 -0.89
CA ASP A 49 3.17 -3.45 -0.12
C ASP A 49 3.13 -2.87 1.28
N LEU A 50 1.96 -2.71 1.84
CA LEU A 50 1.83 -2.19 3.20
C LEU A 50 0.93 -3.11 4.01
N CYS A 51 1.34 -3.44 5.22
CA CYS A 51 0.46 -4.19 6.11
C CYS A 51 -0.70 -3.27 6.51
N PRO A 52 -1.78 -3.84 7.03
CA PRO A 52 -2.95 -3.01 7.35
C PRO A 52 -2.65 -1.86 8.28
N LYS A 53 -1.77 -2.09 9.29
CA LYS A 53 -1.43 -1.07 10.19
C LYS A 53 -0.68 0.04 9.51
N CYS A 54 0.25 -0.27 8.59
CA CYS A 54 1.01 0.77 7.88
C CYS A 54 0.12 1.49 6.88
N MET A 55 -0.84 0.80 6.28
CA MET A 55 -1.78 1.47 5.39
C MET A 55 -2.64 2.46 6.17
N ASP A 56 -3.07 2.08 7.37
CA ASP A 56 -3.83 3.00 8.20
C ASP A 56 -2.98 4.21 8.58
N ALA A 57 -1.72 4.00 8.89
CA ALA A 57 -0.83 5.10 9.23
C ALA A 57 -0.62 6.02 8.03
N PHE A 58 -0.54 5.43 6.84
CA PHE A 58 -0.38 6.23 5.64
C PHE A 58 -1.63 7.09 5.41
N GLU A 59 -2.79 6.51 5.57
CA GLU A 59 -4.02 7.25 5.37
C GLU A 59 -4.14 8.39 6.38
N LYS A 60 -3.74 8.13 7.61
CA LYS A 60 -3.78 9.16 8.61
C LYS A 60 -2.84 10.28 8.25
N PHE A 61 -1.63 9.94 7.80
CA PHE A 61 -0.66 10.95 7.42
C PHE A 61 -1.22 11.80 6.27
N MET A 62 -1.86 11.18 5.30
CA MET A 62 -2.35 11.92 4.16
C MET A 62 -3.54 12.81 4.48
N THR A 63 -4.30 12.44 5.49
CA THR A 63 -5.47 13.25 5.84
C THR A 63 -5.18 14.24 6.95
N ASP A 64 -3.98 14.19 7.55
CA ASP A 64 -3.62 15.06 8.64
C ASP A 64 -3.15 16.37 8.07
N LYS A 65 -3.98 17.40 8.19
CA LYS A 65 -3.65 18.61 7.61
C LYS A 65 -2.92 19.51 8.47
N GLU A 66 -2.49 19.18 9.61
CA GLU A 66 -1.86 19.95 10.45
C GLU A 66 -0.63 20.25 10.01
N GLY A 67 -0.17 19.87 9.39
CA GLY A 67 0.99 20.22 8.77
C GLY A 67 1.90 20.91 9.29
#